data_f854519f01add8b64b53311212eba63a
#
_entry.id   f854519f01add8b64b53311212eba63a
#
_cell.length_a   1.000
_cell.length_b   1.000
_cell.length_c   1.000
_cell.angle_alpha   90.00
_cell.angle_beta   90.00
_cell.angle_gamma   90.00
#
_symmetry.space_group_name_H-M   'P 1'
#
loop_
_entity.id
_entity.type
_entity.pdbx_description
1 polymer ?
#
loop_
_entity_poly.entity_id
_entity_poly.type
_entity_poly.pdbx_seq_one_letter_code
_entity_poly.pdbx_strand_id
1 'polypeptide(L)'
;MPFPSKSEVDVLKREWTDRLVRVKPGVRQDLLRFEGKVGRVVTVNYGGKAIVDFADGAWYDIFDFANVLVEVTDEVERKKYDAAANSAHKSPGRQG
;
A
#
# COMPACT_ATOMS: atom_id res chain seq x y z
N MET A 1 -22.77 3.46 -5.09
CA MET A 1 -21.94 4.56 -4.69
C MET A 1 -21.14 5.07 -5.84
N PRO A 2 -21.23 6.30 -6.16
CA PRO A 2 -20.49 6.81 -7.29
C PRO A 2 -18.99 6.85 -7.00
N PHE A 3 -18.21 6.82 -8.04
CA PHE A 3 -16.79 6.96 -7.88
C PHE A 3 -16.46 8.40 -7.49
N PRO A 4 -15.36 8.63 -6.85
CA PRO A 4 -14.94 9.99 -6.53
C PRO A 4 -14.67 10.77 -7.81
N SER A 5 -14.80 12.07 -7.76
CA SER A 5 -14.51 12.92 -8.91
C SER A 5 -13.01 12.92 -9.18
N LYS A 6 -12.63 13.32 -10.37
CA LYS A 6 -11.23 13.42 -10.72
C LYS A 6 -10.48 14.32 -9.75
N SER A 7 -11.05 15.45 -9.34
CA SER A 7 -10.37 16.33 -8.41
C SER A 7 -10.23 15.71 -7.03
N GLU A 8 -11.20 14.94 -6.60
CA GLU A 8 -11.08 14.23 -5.32
C GLU A 8 -9.97 13.20 -5.38
N VAL A 9 -9.88 12.47 -6.50
CA VAL A 9 -8.81 11.49 -6.67
C VAL A 9 -7.45 12.17 -6.69
N ASP A 10 -7.33 13.33 -7.35
CA ASP A 10 -6.06 14.04 -7.40
C ASP A 10 -5.59 14.45 -6.00
N VAL A 11 -6.52 14.82 -5.11
CA VAL A 11 -6.18 15.14 -3.74
C VAL A 11 -5.73 13.87 -3.01
N LEU A 12 -6.45 12.79 -3.17
CA LEU A 12 -6.10 11.51 -2.53
C LEU A 12 -4.74 11.02 -3.02
N LYS A 13 -4.47 11.17 -4.30
CA LYS A 13 -3.19 10.80 -4.84
C LYS A 13 -2.07 11.56 -4.18
N ARG A 14 -2.22 12.87 -4.02
CA ARG A 14 -1.19 13.66 -3.39
C ARG A 14 -0.99 13.31 -1.94
N GLU A 15 -2.07 13.00 -1.25
CA GLU A 15 -1.99 12.70 0.17
C GLU A 15 -1.45 11.31 0.46
N TRP A 16 -1.78 10.35 -0.38
CA TRP A 16 -1.48 8.95 -0.08
C TRP A 16 -0.28 8.38 -0.82
N THR A 17 0.10 8.94 -1.97
CA THR A 17 1.21 8.40 -2.75
C THR A 17 2.50 8.39 -1.92
N ASP A 18 3.19 7.29 -1.95
CA ASP A 18 4.43 7.04 -1.22
C ASP A 18 4.28 6.91 0.30
N ARG A 19 3.07 6.97 0.80
CA ARG A 19 2.84 6.78 2.23
C ARG A 19 3.00 5.31 2.57
N LEU A 20 3.68 5.02 3.66
CA LEU A 20 3.76 3.65 4.16
C LEU A 20 2.53 3.37 5.00
N VAL A 21 1.94 2.21 4.78
CA VAL A 21 0.67 1.85 5.38
C VAL A 21 0.66 0.39 5.82
N ARG A 22 -0.25 0.05 6.70
CA ARG A 22 -0.53 -1.36 6.98
C ARG A 22 -2.03 -1.55 7.03
N VAL A 23 -2.46 -2.76 6.83
CA VAL A 23 -3.88 -3.10 6.86
C VAL A 23 -4.35 -3.20 8.30
N LYS A 24 -5.46 -2.57 8.61
CA LYS A 24 -6.05 -2.68 9.95
C LYS A 24 -6.49 -4.11 10.16
N PRO A 25 -6.20 -4.70 11.29
CA PRO A 25 -6.56 -6.09 11.54
C PRO A 25 -8.07 -6.26 11.63
N GLY A 26 -8.55 -7.35 11.06
CA GLY A 26 -9.96 -7.73 11.18
C GLY A 26 -10.96 -6.91 10.41
N VAL A 27 -10.50 -6.01 9.54
CA VAL A 27 -11.42 -5.13 8.83
C VAL A 27 -11.98 -5.79 7.59
N ARG A 28 -11.16 -6.52 6.85
CA ARG A 28 -11.63 -7.19 5.64
C ARG A 28 -10.96 -8.54 5.49
N GLN A 29 -11.76 -9.54 5.18
CA GLN A 29 -11.26 -10.89 5.05
C GLN A 29 -10.33 -11.07 3.87
N ASP A 30 -10.58 -10.40 2.79
CA ASP A 30 -9.76 -10.53 1.60
C ASP A 30 -8.37 -9.91 1.79
N LEU A 31 -8.16 -9.17 2.85
CA LEU A 31 -6.86 -8.57 3.14
C LEU A 31 -6.13 -9.24 4.30
N LEU A 32 -6.66 -10.36 4.79
CA LEU A 32 -6.03 -11.05 5.93
C LEU A 32 -4.58 -11.41 5.67
N ARG A 33 -4.26 -11.79 4.46
CA ARG A 33 -2.89 -12.20 4.13
C ARG A 33 -1.90 -11.05 4.21
N PHE A 34 -2.38 -9.82 4.22
CA PHE A 34 -1.50 -8.67 4.32
C PHE A 34 -1.39 -8.10 5.73
N GLU A 35 -2.16 -8.63 6.66
CA GLU A 35 -2.09 -8.13 8.04
C GLU A 35 -0.69 -8.34 8.59
N GLY A 36 -0.18 -7.35 9.27
CA GLY A 36 1.17 -7.38 9.80
C GLY A 36 2.24 -6.96 8.81
N LYS A 37 1.88 -6.74 7.55
CA LYS A 37 2.84 -6.31 6.56
C LYS A 37 2.74 -4.81 6.35
N VAL A 38 3.85 -4.19 6.01
CA VAL A 38 3.89 -2.77 5.68
C VAL A 38 3.98 -2.65 4.17
N GLY A 39 3.14 -1.82 3.58
CA GLY A 39 3.16 -1.58 2.15
C GLY A 39 3.38 -0.10 1.86
N ARG A 40 3.64 0.22 0.61
CA ARG A 40 3.77 1.59 0.16
C ARG A 40 2.68 1.87 -0.85
N VAL A 41 1.98 2.97 -0.70
CA VAL A 41 0.98 3.37 -1.68
C VAL A 41 1.70 3.89 -2.92
N VAL A 42 1.53 3.20 -4.03
CA VAL A 42 2.15 3.58 -5.29
C VAL A 42 1.40 4.76 -5.89
N THR A 43 0.10 4.67 -5.90
CA THR A 43 -0.76 5.74 -6.39
C THR A 43 -2.21 5.46 -5.98
N VAL A 44 -3.10 6.40 -6.27
CA VAL A 44 -4.54 6.17 -6.15
C VAL A 44 -5.12 6.30 -7.55
N ASN A 45 -5.83 5.30 -8.03
CA ASN A 45 -6.37 5.32 -9.38
C ASN A 45 -7.71 6.06 -9.44
N TYR A 46 -8.19 6.34 -10.65
CA TYR A 46 -9.43 7.07 -10.80
C TYR A 46 -10.68 6.24 -10.48
N GLY A 47 -10.53 4.98 -10.23
CA GLY A 47 -11.60 4.16 -9.66
C GLY A 47 -11.72 4.28 -8.15
N GLY A 48 -10.87 5.11 -7.54
CA GLY A 48 -10.93 5.32 -6.09
C GLY A 48 -10.24 4.24 -5.28
N LYS A 49 -9.33 3.48 -5.90
CA LYS A 49 -8.61 2.42 -5.21
C LYS A 49 -7.16 2.81 -5.03
N ALA A 50 -6.59 2.46 -3.90
CA ALA A 50 -5.16 2.65 -3.67
C ALA A 50 -4.41 1.45 -4.23
N ILE A 51 -3.37 1.70 -4.99
CA ILE A 51 -2.49 0.65 -5.49
C ILE A 51 -1.36 0.54 -4.48
N VAL A 52 -1.23 -0.62 -3.85
CA VAL A 52 -0.29 -0.82 -2.74
C VAL A 52 0.71 -1.90 -3.07
N ASP A 53 1.97 -1.61 -2.80
CA ASP A 53 3.08 -2.53 -2.97
C ASP A 53 3.51 -3.02 -1.59
N PHE A 54 3.30 -4.31 -1.31
CA PHE A 54 3.72 -4.90 -0.04
C PHE A 54 5.11 -5.55 -0.18
N ALA A 55 5.81 -5.24 -1.26
CA ALA A 55 7.15 -5.75 -1.51
C ALA A 55 7.19 -7.27 -1.69
N ASP A 56 6.14 -7.82 -2.27
CA ASP A 56 6.07 -9.26 -2.51
C ASP A 56 6.07 -9.59 -4.01
N GLY A 57 6.40 -8.63 -4.83
CA GLY A 57 6.51 -8.83 -6.27
C GLY A 57 5.26 -8.45 -7.05
N ALA A 58 4.22 -8.03 -6.40
CA ALA A 58 2.98 -7.63 -7.07
C ALA A 58 2.40 -6.39 -6.42
N TRP A 59 1.53 -5.71 -7.13
CA TRP A 59 0.82 -4.57 -6.60
C TRP A 59 -0.66 -4.94 -6.52
N TYR A 60 -1.33 -4.43 -5.51
CA TYR A 60 -2.73 -4.77 -5.26
C TYR A 60 -3.56 -3.52 -5.18
N ASP A 61 -4.76 -3.53 -5.79
CA ASP A 61 -5.66 -2.39 -5.69
C ASP A 61 -6.63 -2.61 -4.53
N ILE A 62 -6.73 -1.63 -3.65
CA ILE A 62 -7.53 -1.74 -2.44
C ILE A 62 -8.57 -0.65 -2.44
N PHE A 63 -9.85 -1.04 -2.49
CA PHE A 63 -10.92 -0.06 -2.41
C PHE A 63 -11.22 0.25 -0.94
N ASP A 64 -11.84 1.36 -0.70
CA ASP A 64 -12.19 1.82 0.65
C ASP A 64 -10.92 1.93 1.50
N PHE A 65 -9.82 2.28 0.87
CA PHE A 65 -8.51 2.22 1.52
C PHE A 65 -8.41 3.13 2.74
N ALA A 66 -9.11 4.25 2.74
CA ALA A 66 -9.03 5.17 3.87
C ALA A 66 -9.59 4.53 5.15
N ASN A 67 -10.47 3.55 5.01
CA ASN A 67 -11.02 2.84 6.17
C ASN A 67 -10.27 1.57 6.51
N VAL A 68 -9.50 1.02 5.59
CA VAL A 68 -8.82 -0.26 5.84
C VAL A 68 -7.31 -0.11 6.03
N LEU A 69 -6.73 1.00 5.59
CA LEU A 69 -5.29 1.22 5.74
C LEU A 69 -5.02 2.29 6.80
N VAL A 70 -3.93 2.14 7.49
CA VAL A 70 -3.49 3.13 8.46
C VAL A 70 -2.06 3.50 8.13
N GLU A 71 -1.75 4.78 8.25
CA GLU A 71 -0.39 5.25 7.97
C GLU A 71 0.58 4.73 9.01
N VAL A 72 1.73 4.28 8.57
CA VAL A 72 2.77 3.79 9.44
C VAL A 72 3.75 4.93 9.69
N THR A 73 3.84 5.37 10.92
CA THR A 73 4.76 6.44 11.30
C THR A 73 5.89 5.94 12.17
N ASP A 74 5.75 4.75 12.72
CA ASP A 74 6.77 4.16 13.58
C ASP A 74 7.98 3.75 12.77
N GLU A 75 9.16 4.17 13.22
CA GLU A 75 10.40 3.92 12.50
C GLU A 75 10.71 2.45 12.34
N VAL A 76 10.43 1.64 13.32
CA VAL A 76 10.68 0.21 13.26
C VAL A 76 9.80 -0.44 12.19
N GLU A 77 8.53 -0.05 12.14
CA GLU A 77 7.62 -0.59 11.14
C GLU A 77 8.01 -0.12 9.74
N ARG A 78 8.44 1.13 9.61
CA ARG A 78 8.86 1.65 8.31
C ARG A 78 10.05 0.88 7.78
N LYS A 79 10.96 0.50 8.65
CA LYS A 79 12.13 -0.28 8.25
C LYS A 79 11.77 -1.67 7.76
N LYS A 80 10.63 -2.20 8.19
CA LYS A 80 10.19 -3.51 7.70
C LYS A 80 9.91 -3.45 6.20
N TYR A 81 9.30 -2.37 5.73
CA TYR A 81 9.05 -2.23 4.30
C TYR A 81 10.37 -2.10 3.55
N ASP A 82 11.29 -1.28 4.05
CA ASP A 82 12.57 -1.07 3.39
C ASP A 82 13.33 -2.38 3.27
N ALA A 83 13.34 -3.19 4.31
CA ALA A 83 14.03 -4.47 4.29
C ALA A 83 13.40 -5.42 3.28
N ALA A 84 12.07 -5.48 3.24
CA ALA A 84 11.37 -6.35 2.32
C ALA A 84 11.55 -5.88 0.87
N ALA A 85 11.50 -4.57 0.65
CA ALA A 85 11.68 -4.02 -0.69
C ALA A 85 13.11 -4.26 -1.19
N ASN A 86 14.09 -4.12 -0.31
CA ASN A 86 15.47 -4.38 -0.69
C ASN A 86 15.67 -5.84 -1.03
N SER A 87 15.08 -6.74 -0.28
CA SER A 87 15.16 -8.16 -0.58
C SER A 87 14.50 -8.49 -1.90
N ALA A 88 13.34 -7.92 -2.16
CA ALA A 88 12.63 -8.15 -3.41
C ALA A 88 13.40 -7.62 -4.61
N HIS A 89 14.02 -6.45 -4.45
CA HIS A 89 14.76 -5.85 -5.54
C HIS A 89 16.11 -6.50 -5.73
N LYS A 90 16.64 -7.21 -4.77
CA LYS A 90 17.84 -7.88 -4.91
C LYS A 90 17.58 -9.24 -5.40
N SER A 91 16.86 -9.40 -6.42
CA SER A 91 16.53 -10.66 -6.94
C SER A 91 17.77 -11.44 -7.24
N PRO A 92 17.82 -12.67 -6.96
CA PRO A 92 19.00 -13.46 -7.11
C PRO A 92 19.51 -13.49 -8.50
N GLY A 93 18.65 -13.46 -9.40
CA GLY A 93 19.07 -13.52 -10.74
C GLY A 93 19.84 -12.34 -11.18
N ARG A 94 19.70 -11.20 -10.50
CA ARG A 94 20.30 -10.11 -10.99
C ARG A 94 21.52 -9.86 -10.43
N GLN A 95 21.88 -10.42 -9.50
CA GLN A 95 22.97 -10.17 -8.92
C GLN A 95 24.01 -10.54 -9.65
N GLY A 96 23.70 -11.00 -10.44
CA GLY A 96 24.77 -11.38 -11.25
C GLY A 96 25.55 -10.94 -10.65
#